data_029df0b188c03a3df7580dd75205fffc
#
_entry.id   029df0b188c03a3df7580dd75205fffc
#
_cell.length_a   1.000
_cell.length_b   1.000
_cell.length_c   1.000
_cell.angle_alpha   90.00
_cell.angle_beta   90.00
_cell.angle_gamma   90.00
#
_symmetry.space_group_name_H-M   'P 1'
#
loop_
_entity.id
_entity.type
_entity.pdbx_description
1 polymer ?
#
loop_
_entity_poly.entity_id
_entity_poly.type
_entity_poly.pdbx_seq_one_letter_code
_entity_poly.pdbx_strand_id
1 'polypeptide(L)'
;MKAPRIFRFMASAMIAVTPAILSAAEEETGQTVTVKGEVIDMVCYTDSGASGKDHADCAKTCISAGLPVGLKSEDGKIYLLIGDHKPMNNELAQYAAQTITVKGKAVSRDDVNMIENAEIVK
;
A
#
# COMPACT_ATOMS: atom_id res chain seq x y z
N MET A 1 -80.82 -5.63 7.95
CA MET A 1 -79.61 -5.39 8.81
C MET A 1 -78.38 -5.84 8.10
N LYS A 2 -77.58 -4.91 7.58
CA LYS A 2 -76.39 -5.23 6.88
C LYS A 2 -75.16 -4.83 7.77
N ALA A 3 -74.33 -5.80 8.15
CA ALA A 3 -73.17 -5.57 8.90
C ALA A 3 -71.98 -5.04 7.96
N PRO A 4 -71.23 -4.03 8.40
CA PRO A 4 -70.14 -3.55 7.58
C PRO A 4 -68.93 -4.47 7.69
N ARG A 5 -68.33 -4.82 6.54
CA ARG A 5 -67.10 -5.54 6.42
C ARG A 5 -65.92 -4.61 6.81
N ILE A 6 -65.24 -4.98 7.88
CA ILE A 6 -63.99 -4.30 8.30
C ILE A 6 -62.84 -4.81 7.42
N PHE A 7 -62.37 -3.92 6.54
CA PHE A 7 -61.15 -4.16 5.75
C PHE A 7 -59.93 -3.95 6.68
N ARG A 8 -59.27 -5.03 7.04
CA ARG A 8 -57.95 -4.97 7.72
C ARG A 8 -56.90 -4.72 6.66
N PHE A 9 -56.36 -3.50 6.60
CA PHE A 9 -55.13 -3.21 5.91
C PHE A 9 -53.94 -3.80 6.69
N MET A 10 -53.34 -4.86 6.19
CA MET A 10 -52.03 -5.33 6.64
C MET A 10 -50.98 -4.42 6.02
N ALA A 11 -50.38 -3.54 6.81
CA ALA A 11 -49.23 -2.80 6.43
C ALA A 11 -48.00 -3.74 6.53
N SER A 12 -47.51 -4.23 5.38
CA SER A 12 -46.24 -4.93 5.30
C SER A 12 -45.11 -3.91 5.42
N ALA A 13 -44.45 -3.88 6.57
CA ALA A 13 -43.23 -3.14 6.76
C ALA A 13 -42.08 -3.89 6.01
N MET A 14 -41.67 -3.36 4.88
CA MET A 14 -40.44 -3.79 4.21
C MET A 14 -39.25 -3.26 5.01
N ILE A 15 -38.59 -4.14 5.73
CA ILE A 15 -37.31 -3.85 6.34
C ILE A 15 -36.27 -3.91 5.21
N ALA A 16 -35.78 -2.75 4.76
CA ALA A 16 -34.68 -2.64 3.85
C ALA A 16 -33.36 -2.99 4.61
N VAL A 17 -32.87 -4.21 4.41
CA VAL A 17 -31.55 -4.60 4.87
C VAL A 17 -30.53 -3.99 3.91
N THR A 18 -29.91 -2.89 4.32
CA THR A 18 -28.77 -2.34 3.61
C THR A 18 -27.56 -3.25 3.87
N PRO A 19 -26.90 -3.82 2.84
CA PRO A 19 -25.65 -4.52 3.05
C PRO A 19 -24.60 -3.50 3.47
N ALA A 20 -24.10 -3.59 4.70
CA ALA A 20 -22.89 -2.90 5.10
C ALA A 20 -21.74 -3.50 4.28
N ILE A 21 -21.22 -2.72 3.34
CA ILE A 21 -19.99 -3.05 2.62
C ILE A 21 -18.87 -2.90 3.65
N LEU A 22 -18.51 -4.02 4.29
CA LEU A 22 -17.29 -4.11 5.06
C LEU A 22 -16.15 -4.04 4.03
N SER A 23 -15.52 -2.86 3.89
CA SER A 23 -14.25 -2.73 3.18
C SER A 23 -13.20 -3.41 4.06
N ALA A 24 -13.04 -4.71 3.88
CA ALA A 24 -11.88 -5.40 4.40
C ALA A 24 -10.66 -4.83 3.68
N ALA A 25 -9.72 -4.22 4.42
CA ALA A 25 -8.39 -3.96 3.90
C ALA A 25 -7.84 -5.32 3.43
N GLU A 26 -7.62 -5.45 2.11
CA GLU A 26 -7.05 -6.67 1.54
C GLU A 26 -5.62 -6.78 2.05
N GLU A 27 -5.39 -7.67 3.02
CA GLU A 27 -4.05 -8.09 3.39
C GLU A 27 -3.48 -8.85 2.19
N GLU A 28 -2.56 -8.21 1.45
CA GLU A 28 -1.83 -8.87 0.38
C GLU A 28 -0.91 -9.95 0.99
N THR A 29 -1.41 -11.16 1.04
CA THR A 29 -0.67 -12.30 1.60
C THR A 29 0.20 -12.96 0.54
N GLY A 30 1.47 -12.53 0.47
CA GLY A 30 2.53 -13.36 -0.08
C GLY A 30 2.53 -13.65 -1.57
N GLN A 31 1.86 -12.83 -2.40
CA GLN A 31 1.92 -12.96 -3.85
C GLN A 31 3.18 -12.34 -4.43
N THR A 32 3.73 -12.96 -5.49
CA THR A 32 4.78 -12.34 -6.28
C THR A 32 4.20 -11.20 -7.11
N VAL A 33 4.72 -10.01 -6.93
CA VAL A 33 4.31 -8.79 -7.63
C VAL A 33 5.46 -8.19 -8.40
N THR A 34 5.14 -7.36 -9.39
CA THR A 34 6.08 -6.48 -10.08
C THR A 34 5.54 -5.06 -9.95
N VAL A 35 6.28 -4.20 -9.27
CA VAL A 35 5.86 -2.84 -8.94
C VAL A 35 6.86 -1.84 -9.50
N LYS A 36 6.36 -0.82 -10.20
CA LYS A 36 7.14 0.32 -10.66
C LYS A 36 6.91 1.50 -9.71
N GLY A 37 8.00 2.16 -9.31
CA GLY A 37 7.90 3.28 -8.40
C GLY A 37 9.24 3.98 -8.15
N GLU A 38 9.17 5.08 -7.43
CA GLU A 38 10.33 5.86 -7.01
C GLU A 38 10.97 5.26 -5.75
N VAL A 39 12.29 5.14 -5.77
CA VAL A 39 13.08 4.77 -4.58
C VAL A 39 13.15 5.96 -3.64
N ILE A 40 12.59 5.82 -2.45
CA ILE A 40 12.54 6.86 -1.43
C ILE A 40 13.27 6.45 -0.16
N ASP A 41 13.87 7.44 0.50
CA ASP A 41 14.27 7.31 1.89
C ASP A 41 13.03 7.46 2.79
N MET A 42 12.74 6.44 3.57
CA MET A 42 11.51 6.39 4.37
C MET A 42 11.46 7.41 5.48
N VAL A 43 12.60 7.83 6.01
CA VAL A 43 12.64 8.78 7.13
C VAL A 43 12.21 10.16 6.68
N CYS A 44 12.90 10.74 5.69
CA CYS A 44 12.55 12.05 5.17
C CYS A 44 11.18 12.08 4.48
N TYR A 45 10.81 10.99 3.79
CA TYR A 45 9.50 10.90 3.19
C TYR A 45 8.37 10.92 4.23
N THR A 46 8.50 10.15 5.31
CA THR A 46 7.48 10.08 6.36
C THR A 46 7.42 11.38 7.19
N ASP A 47 8.57 11.99 7.45
CA ASP A 47 8.66 13.21 8.22
C ASP A 47 8.12 14.45 7.48
N SER A 48 8.45 14.59 6.21
CA SER A 48 8.17 15.83 5.45
C SER A 48 7.61 15.63 4.02
N GLY A 49 7.37 14.39 3.60
CA GLY A 49 6.94 14.10 2.22
C GLY A 49 8.04 14.27 1.18
N ALA A 50 9.31 14.31 1.60
CA ALA A 50 10.43 14.57 0.71
C ALA A 50 10.61 13.42 -0.31
N SER A 51 10.57 13.77 -1.60
CA SER A 51 10.75 12.85 -2.72
C SER A 51 11.16 13.61 -3.98
N GLY A 52 11.48 12.88 -5.05
CA GLY A 52 11.83 13.47 -6.34
C GLY A 52 13.27 13.94 -6.44
N LYS A 53 13.60 14.53 -7.59
CA LYS A 53 14.98 14.89 -7.98
C LYS A 53 15.66 15.84 -7.01
N ASP A 54 14.93 16.79 -6.45
CA ASP A 54 15.49 17.79 -5.53
C ASP A 54 15.92 17.18 -4.21
N HIS A 55 15.44 15.98 -3.91
CA HIS A 55 15.79 15.23 -2.70
C HIS A 55 16.79 14.08 -2.97
N ALA A 56 17.25 13.89 -4.20
CA ALA A 56 18.05 12.73 -4.59
C ALA A 56 19.34 12.56 -3.78
N ASP A 57 20.10 13.63 -3.57
CA ASP A 57 21.38 13.58 -2.84
C ASP A 57 21.15 13.27 -1.35
N CYS A 58 20.13 13.85 -0.75
CA CYS A 58 19.75 13.59 0.64
C CYS A 58 19.28 12.14 0.80
N ALA A 59 18.38 11.67 -0.07
CA ALA A 59 17.90 10.30 -0.06
C ALA A 59 19.04 9.30 -0.22
N LYS A 60 19.97 9.55 -1.14
CA LYS A 60 21.16 8.71 -1.33
C LYS A 60 22.01 8.63 -0.07
N THR A 61 22.23 9.76 0.59
CA THR A 61 23.01 9.83 1.83
C THR A 61 22.34 9.04 2.94
N CYS A 62 21.05 9.22 3.15
CA CYS A 62 20.25 8.53 4.17
C CYS A 62 20.21 7.01 3.92
N ILE A 63 19.93 6.60 2.68
CA ILE A 63 19.93 5.19 2.30
C ILE A 63 21.30 4.55 2.50
N SER A 64 22.38 5.24 2.08
CA SER A 64 23.76 4.76 2.27
C SER A 64 24.14 4.63 3.75
N ALA A 65 23.54 5.44 4.62
CA ALA A 65 23.73 5.37 6.08
C ALA A 65 22.95 4.22 6.73
N GLY A 66 22.14 3.47 5.98
CA GLY A 66 21.40 2.32 6.48
C GLY A 66 19.95 2.62 6.88
N LEU A 67 19.41 3.79 6.56
CA LEU A 67 18.03 4.10 6.84
C LEU A 67 17.06 3.29 5.96
N PRO A 68 15.83 3.04 6.41
CA PRO A 68 14.87 2.23 5.67
C PRO A 68 14.57 2.78 4.28
N VAL A 69 14.49 1.89 3.30
CA VAL A 69 14.24 2.22 1.89
C VAL A 69 12.84 1.81 1.51
N GLY A 70 12.13 2.69 0.83
CA GLY A 70 10.80 2.43 0.30
C GLY A 70 10.74 2.55 -1.22
N LEU A 71 9.68 1.98 -1.78
CA LEU A 71 9.24 2.17 -3.15
C LEU A 71 7.88 2.88 -3.11
N LYS A 72 7.82 4.08 -3.66
CA LYS A 72 6.59 4.82 -3.85
C LYS A 72 6.03 4.48 -5.23
N SER A 73 5.04 3.61 -5.27
CA SER A 73 4.41 3.18 -6.51
C SER A 73 3.63 4.30 -7.21
N GLU A 74 3.32 4.11 -8.49
CA GLU A 74 2.62 5.12 -9.30
C GLU A 74 1.19 5.42 -8.79
N ASP A 75 0.56 4.46 -8.10
CA ASP A 75 -0.75 4.63 -7.44
C ASP A 75 -0.65 5.27 -6.04
N GLY A 76 0.55 5.60 -5.58
CA GLY A 76 0.82 6.23 -4.29
C GLY A 76 1.00 5.29 -3.12
N LYS A 77 0.90 3.98 -3.32
CA LYS A 77 1.17 2.98 -2.27
C LYS A 77 2.66 2.93 -1.95
N ILE A 78 3.00 2.86 -0.68
CA ILE A 78 4.38 2.77 -0.22
C ILE A 78 4.68 1.34 0.21
N TYR A 79 5.81 0.82 -0.25
CA TYR A 79 6.33 -0.48 0.15
C TYR A 79 7.73 -0.34 0.74
N LEU A 80 7.97 -0.96 1.89
CA LEU A 80 9.34 -1.19 2.35
C LEU A 80 10.02 -2.21 1.44
N LEU A 81 11.28 -1.99 1.07
CA LEU A 81 12.05 -2.91 0.24
C LEU A 81 13.05 -3.70 1.08
N ILE A 82 12.93 -5.02 1.03
CA ILE A 82 13.78 -5.96 1.75
C ILE A 82 14.26 -7.05 0.78
N GLY A 83 15.54 -7.38 0.83
CA GLY A 83 16.08 -8.54 0.15
C GLY A 83 15.70 -9.85 0.86
N ASP A 84 16.50 -10.88 0.69
CA ASP A 84 16.31 -12.14 1.42
C ASP A 84 16.72 -11.96 2.90
N HIS A 85 15.78 -11.49 3.73
CA HIS A 85 15.94 -11.17 5.15
C HIS A 85 17.14 -10.25 5.46
N LYS A 86 17.47 -9.36 4.53
CA LYS A 86 18.60 -8.42 4.66
C LYS A 86 18.27 -7.09 3.99
N PRO A 87 18.89 -6.00 4.45
CA PRO A 87 18.74 -4.69 3.82
C PRO A 87 19.33 -4.68 2.41
N MET A 88 18.76 -3.85 1.54
CA MET A 88 19.21 -3.62 0.16
C MET A 88 19.85 -2.24 -0.02
N ASN A 89 20.22 -1.57 1.06
CA ASN A 89 20.69 -0.19 1.04
C ASN A 89 21.85 0.06 0.07
N ASN A 90 22.85 -0.82 0.06
CA ASN A 90 24.02 -0.67 -0.82
C ASN A 90 23.64 -0.72 -2.30
N GLU A 91 22.65 -1.54 -2.66
CA GLU A 91 22.18 -1.64 -4.03
C GLU A 91 21.25 -0.49 -4.40
N LEU A 92 20.34 -0.12 -3.47
CA LEU A 92 19.28 0.87 -3.72
C LEU A 92 19.76 2.32 -3.66
N ALA A 93 20.83 2.62 -2.94
CA ALA A 93 21.34 3.99 -2.81
C ALA A 93 21.64 4.66 -4.17
N GLN A 94 22.13 3.91 -5.17
CA GLN A 94 22.38 4.43 -6.50
C GLN A 94 21.11 4.81 -7.27
N TYR A 95 19.96 4.29 -6.85
CA TYR A 95 18.65 4.56 -7.46
C TYR A 95 17.82 5.58 -6.67
N ALA A 96 18.40 6.21 -5.65
CA ALA A 96 17.69 7.21 -4.84
C ALA A 96 16.98 8.26 -5.71
N ALA A 97 15.69 8.49 -5.45
CA ALA A 97 14.81 9.37 -6.22
C ALA A 97 14.63 9.00 -7.72
N GLN A 98 15.01 7.80 -8.10
CA GLN A 98 14.78 7.28 -9.44
C GLN A 98 13.59 6.30 -9.45
N THR A 99 12.91 6.26 -10.58
CA THR A 99 11.85 5.27 -10.82
C THR A 99 12.48 3.98 -11.33
N ILE A 100 12.25 2.91 -10.59
CA ILE A 100 12.70 1.55 -10.94
C ILE A 100 11.53 0.59 -10.95
N THR A 101 11.73 -0.60 -11.48
CA THR A 101 10.79 -1.71 -11.37
C THR A 101 11.38 -2.77 -10.44
N VAL A 102 10.59 -3.18 -9.47
CA VAL A 102 10.97 -4.18 -8.47
C VAL A 102 10.03 -5.37 -8.54
N LYS A 103 10.58 -6.57 -8.53
CA LYS A 103 9.83 -7.82 -8.40
C LYS A 103 10.13 -8.45 -7.04
N GLY A 104 9.13 -9.00 -6.39
CA GLY A 104 9.29 -9.67 -5.11
C GLY A 104 7.96 -10.14 -4.54
N LYS A 105 7.99 -10.60 -3.30
CA LYS A 105 6.80 -11.06 -2.59
C LYS A 105 6.17 -9.90 -1.82
N ALA A 106 4.97 -9.50 -2.22
CA ALA A 106 4.21 -8.49 -1.48
C ALA A 106 3.58 -9.08 -0.23
N VAL A 107 3.78 -8.41 0.88
CA VAL A 107 3.15 -8.72 2.16
C VAL A 107 2.67 -7.43 2.81
N SER A 108 1.56 -7.48 3.54
CA SER A 108 1.09 -6.36 4.34
C SER A 108 0.44 -6.81 5.63
N ARG A 109 0.57 -5.98 6.66
CA ARG A 109 -0.07 -6.14 7.95
C ARG A 109 -0.25 -4.78 8.60
N ASP A 110 -1.45 -4.51 9.11
CA ASP A 110 -1.77 -3.27 9.85
C ASP A 110 -1.31 -2.01 9.09
N ASP A 111 -1.62 -1.92 7.79
CA ASP A 111 -1.24 -0.84 6.87
C ASP A 111 0.27 -0.71 6.56
N VAL A 112 1.11 -1.59 7.08
CA VAL A 112 2.52 -1.68 6.69
C VAL A 112 2.65 -2.60 5.49
N ASN A 113 3.13 -2.08 4.37
CA ASN A 113 3.36 -2.85 3.14
C ASN A 113 4.86 -3.08 2.93
N MET A 114 5.22 -4.25 2.45
CA MET A 114 6.60 -4.63 2.21
C MET A 114 6.70 -5.50 0.95
N ILE A 115 7.80 -5.38 0.22
CA ILE A 115 8.21 -6.34 -0.80
C ILE A 115 9.45 -7.06 -0.27
N GLU A 116 9.26 -8.36 0.05
CA GLU A 116 10.33 -9.26 0.47
C GLU A 116 10.97 -9.92 -0.75
N ASN A 117 12.22 -10.35 -0.60
CA ASN A 117 13.00 -10.93 -1.69
C ASN A 117 12.97 -10.03 -2.93
N ALA A 118 13.08 -8.72 -2.69
CA ALA A 118 12.99 -7.73 -3.73
C ALA A 118 14.18 -7.82 -4.69
N GLU A 119 13.89 -7.81 -5.97
CA GLU A 119 14.88 -7.81 -7.06
C GLU A 119 14.59 -6.64 -8.02
N ILE A 120 15.61 -5.91 -8.41
CA ILE A 120 15.47 -4.84 -9.40
C ILE A 120 15.38 -5.48 -10.78
N VAL A 121 14.30 -5.20 -11.50
CA VAL A 121 14.10 -5.64 -12.89
C VAL A 121 14.86 -4.70 -13.82
N LYS A 122 15.77 -5.27 -14.62
CA LYS A 122 16.56 -4.53 -15.62
C LYS A 122 15.96 -4.65 -17.01
#